data_4bbef523afd71aaa1e6a46dbdbf6116a
#
_entry.id   4bbef523afd71aaa1e6a46dbdbf6116a
#
_cell.length_a   1.000
_cell.length_b   1.000
_cell.length_c   1.000
_cell.angle_alpha   90.00
_cell.angle_beta   90.00
_cell.angle_gamma   90.00
#
_symmetry.space_group_name_H-M   'P 1'
#
loop_
_entity.id
_entity.type
_entity.pdbx_description
1 polymer ?
#
loop_
_entity_poly.entity_id
_entity_poly.type
_entity_poly.pdbx_seq_one_letter_code
_entity_poly.pdbx_strand_id
1 'polypeptide(L)'
;MPNTKVYVVFYSMYGHIYRMAEAVAEGARQVEGCEVALFQVPELIPDAALDKSGAKAARAQFAHVPVIEPAQLAEAAAVIFGTPTRFGNMAAQMRNFLDQTGGLWAKGALIGKVGSVFASTATQHGGQESTILSFHTTLLHHGFVVVGTPYSEARQTTMSEITGGSPYGATTITGGDGSRMPSENELAIARFQGRHVAEIARKLARG
;
A
#
# COMPACT_ATOMS: atom_id res chain seq x y z
N MET A 1 -9.20 -2.67 26.05
CA MET A 1 -9.92 -2.42 24.77
C MET A 1 -9.32 -3.35 23.73
N PRO A 2 -10.08 -3.87 22.76
CA PRO A 2 -9.51 -4.68 21.69
C PRO A 2 -8.51 -3.85 20.87
N ASN A 3 -7.46 -4.50 20.35
CA ASN A 3 -6.46 -3.85 19.52
C ASN A 3 -7.09 -3.33 18.21
N THR A 4 -6.64 -2.17 17.75
CA THR A 4 -7.03 -1.61 16.46
C THR A 4 -6.29 -2.37 15.34
N LYS A 5 -7.00 -3.16 14.54
CA LYS A 5 -6.41 -3.93 13.44
C LYS A 5 -6.07 -3.02 12.26
N VAL A 6 -4.83 -3.05 11.82
CA VAL A 6 -4.31 -2.33 10.65
C VAL A 6 -3.74 -3.34 9.66
N TYR A 7 -4.30 -3.39 8.45
CA TYR A 7 -3.82 -4.28 7.40
C TYR A 7 -3.02 -3.51 6.37
N VAL A 8 -1.86 -4.04 6.00
CA VAL A 8 -1.08 -3.58 4.86
C VAL A 8 -1.24 -4.62 3.76
N VAL A 9 -1.93 -4.26 2.70
CA VAL A 9 -2.31 -5.16 1.60
C VAL A 9 -1.59 -4.73 0.33
N PHE A 10 -0.78 -5.58 -0.26
CA PHE A 10 0.04 -5.17 -1.38
C PHE A 10 0.06 -6.16 -2.55
N TYR A 11 0.39 -5.64 -3.73
CA TYR A 11 0.92 -6.39 -4.84
C TYR A 11 2.34 -5.96 -5.15
N SER A 12 3.25 -6.90 -5.33
CA SER A 12 4.63 -6.63 -5.74
C SER A 12 5.09 -7.66 -6.77
N MET A 13 5.72 -7.21 -7.86
CA MET A 13 6.27 -8.10 -8.88
C MET A 13 7.75 -8.40 -8.62
N TYR A 14 8.54 -7.36 -8.32
CA TYR A 14 10.00 -7.46 -8.18
C TYR A 14 10.52 -7.06 -6.79
N GLY A 15 9.63 -6.94 -5.79
CA GLY A 15 10.03 -6.67 -4.40
C GLY A 15 9.95 -5.21 -3.95
N HIS A 16 9.92 -4.23 -4.83
CA HIS A 16 9.93 -2.80 -4.44
C HIS A 16 8.74 -2.42 -3.55
N ILE A 17 7.52 -2.77 -3.96
CA ILE A 17 6.32 -2.52 -3.15
C ILE A 17 6.34 -3.36 -1.87
N TYR A 18 6.90 -4.58 -1.89
CA TYR A 18 7.07 -5.36 -0.67
C TYR A 18 7.96 -4.65 0.35
N ARG A 19 9.10 -4.09 -0.08
CA ARG A 19 9.98 -3.32 0.82
C ARG A 19 9.29 -2.08 1.39
N MET A 20 8.51 -1.38 0.58
CA MET A 20 7.67 -0.27 1.06
C MET A 20 6.61 -0.75 2.06
N ALA A 21 5.96 -1.90 1.79
CA ALA A 21 4.94 -2.48 2.67
C ALA A 21 5.51 -2.89 4.04
N GLU A 22 6.74 -3.43 4.07
CA GLU A 22 7.45 -3.70 5.33
C GLU A 22 7.66 -2.41 6.14
N ALA A 23 8.11 -1.32 5.49
CA ALA A 23 8.33 -0.04 6.15
C ALA A 23 7.01 0.59 6.65
N VAL A 24 5.93 0.52 5.86
CA VAL A 24 4.59 0.95 6.29
C VAL A 24 4.14 0.15 7.52
N ALA A 25 4.28 -1.17 7.49
CA ALA A 25 3.89 -2.03 8.61
C ALA A 25 4.75 -1.77 9.86
N GLU A 26 6.05 -1.52 9.68
CA GLU A 26 6.96 -1.13 10.76
C GLU A 26 6.47 0.17 11.44
N GLY A 27 6.15 1.19 10.64
CA GLY A 27 5.62 2.45 11.17
C GLY A 27 4.30 2.27 11.92
N ALA A 28 3.38 1.49 11.38
CA ALA A 28 2.09 1.22 12.03
C ALA A 28 2.25 0.47 13.37
N ARG A 29 3.22 -0.46 13.47
CA ARG A 29 3.52 -1.20 14.72
C ARG A 29 4.06 -0.31 15.83
N GLN A 30 4.57 0.88 15.54
CA GLN A 30 5.01 1.84 16.56
C GLN A 30 3.84 2.44 17.36
N VAL A 31 2.62 2.27 16.89
CA VAL A 31 1.43 2.81 17.57
C VAL A 31 0.89 1.77 18.55
N GLU A 32 1.03 2.08 19.84
CA GLU A 32 0.53 1.23 20.92
C GLU A 32 -0.97 0.93 20.77
N GLY A 33 -1.37 -0.32 20.99
CA GLY A 33 -2.77 -0.77 20.86
C GLY A 33 -3.20 -1.01 19.42
N CYS A 34 -2.25 -1.06 18.47
CA CYS A 34 -2.49 -1.52 17.10
C CYS A 34 -1.95 -2.94 16.89
N GLU A 35 -2.73 -3.75 16.16
CA GLU A 35 -2.34 -5.06 15.66
C GLU A 35 -2.15 -4.95 14.14
N VAL A 36 -0.94 -5.21 13.65
CA VAL A 36 -0.59 -4.96 12.24
C VAL A 36 -0.32 -6.28 11.53
N ALA A 37 -1.08 -6.54 10.48
CA ALA A 37 -0.90 -7.68 9.58
C ALA A 37 -0.51 -7.24 8.17
N LEU A 38 0.39 -8.00 7.57
CA LEU A 38 0.86 -7.80 6.20
C LEU A 38 0.29 -8.91 5.31
N PHE A 39 -0.28 -8.55 4.16
CA PHE A 39 -0.89 -9.45 3.21
C PHE A 39 -0.50 -9.10 1.78
N GLN A 40 -0.42 -10.11 0.93
CA GLN A 40 -0.34 -9.93 -0.52
C GLN A 40 -1.67 -10.29 -1.20
N VAL A 41 -1.98 -9.63 -2.32
CA VAL A 41 -3.10 -10.03 -3.17
C VAL A 41 -2.69 -11.20 -4.08
N PRO A 42 -3.66 -12.01 -4.57
CA PRO A 42 -3.35 -13.13 -5.46
C PRO A 42 -2.61 -12.70 -6.73
N GLU A 43 -1.68 -13.54 -7.19
CA GLU A 43 -1.03 -13.38 -8.49
C GLU A 43 -1.95 -13.87 -9.61
N LEU A 44 -1.93 -13.18 -10.75
CA LEU A 44 -2.71 -13.52 -11.94
C LEU A 44 -1.83 -13.99 -13.11
N ILE A 45 -0.52 -13.75 -13.03
CA ILE A 45 0.42 -14.11 -14.10
C ILE A 45 0.79 -15.59 -13.92
N PRO A 46 0.71 -16.41 -14.99
CA PRO A 46 1.12 -17.81 -14.94
C PRO A 46 2.59 -17.97 -14.54
N ASP A 47 2.90 -19.00 -13.77
CA ASP A 47 4.23 -19.31 -13.25
C ASP A 47 5.32 -19.27 -14.33
N ALA A 48 5.05 -19.85 -15.52
CA ALA A 48 6.01 -19.86 -16.63
C ALA A 48 6.38 -18.43 -17.13
N ALA A 49 5.44 -17.48 -17.05
CA ALA A 49 5.69 -16.09 -17.42
C ALA A 49 6.47 -15.35 -16.31
N LEU A 50 6.17 -15.66 -15.03
CA LEU A 50 6.93 -15.15 -13.89
C LEU A 50 8.38 -15.64 -13.91
N ASP A 51 8.61 -16.92 -14.25
CA ASP A 51 9.96 -17.49 -14.39
C ASP A 51 10.74 -16.78 -15.50
N LYS A 52 10.13 -16.63 -16.67
CA LYS A 52 10.76 -15.99 -17.84
C LYS A 52 11.15 -14.53 -17.56
N SER A 53 10.39 -13.81 -16.77
CA SER A 53 10.66 -12.41 -16.40
C SER A 53 11.58 -12.24 -15.19
N GLY A 54 11.99 -13.31 -14.52
CA GLY A 54 12.72 -13.27 -13.25
C GLY A 54 11.88 -12.85 -12.04
N ALA A 55 10.60 -12.57 -12.24
CA ALA A 55 9.70 -12.14 -11.15
C ALA A 55 9.47 -13.23 -10.11
N LYS A 56 9.48 -14.51 -10.49
CA LYS A 56 9.31 -15.64 -9.56
C LYS A 56 10.42 -15.68 -8.51
N ALA A 57 11.68 -15.50 -8.92
CA ALA A 57 12.81 -15.43 -8.00
C ALA A 57 12.70 -14.22 -7.06
N ALA A 58 12.31 -13.05 -7.57
CA ALA A 58 12.10 -11.86 -6.76
C ALA A 58 10.97 -12.04 -5.74
N ARG A 59 9.88 -12.72 -6.11
CA ARG A 59 8.74 -13.00 -5.23
C ARG A 59 9.05 -14.00 -4.13
N ALA A 60 10.09 -14.82 -4.25
CA ALA A 60 10.53 -15.73 -3.18
C ALA A 60 10.81 -14.98 -1.86
N GLN A 61 11.22 -13.71 -1.91
CA GLN A 61 11.49 -12.87 -0.73
C GLN A 61 10.26 -12.69 0.17
N PHE A 62 9.05 -12.74 -0.38
CA PHE A 62 7.79 -12.55 0.36
C PHE A 62 6.79 -13.69 0.17
N ALA A 63 7.27 -14.86 -0.25
CA ALA A 63 6.43 -16.05 -0.37
C ALA A 63 5.79 -16.49 0.97
N HIS A 64 6.40 -16.11 2.10
CA HIS A 64 5.89 -16.35 3.45
C HIS A 64 4.71 -15.43 3.84
N VAL A 65 4.48 -14.32 3.11
CA VAL A 65 3.39 -13.40 3.41
C VAL A 65 2.07 -14.03 2.95
N PRO A 66 1.05 -14.12 3.83
CA PRO A 66 -0.22 -14.73 3.46
C PRO A 66 -0.95 -13.95 2.37
N VAL A 67 -1.68 -14.67 1.53
CA VAL A 67 -2.58 -14.10 0.52
C VAL A 67 -3.90 -13.75 1.20
N ILE A 68 -4.38 -12.52 1.00
CA ILE A 68 -5.62 -12.03 1.61
C ILE A 68 -6.85 -12.47 0.81
N GLU A 69 -7.91 -12.83 1.55
CA GLU A 69 -9.25 -13.00 0.99
C GLU A 69 -10.03 -11.68 1.11
N PRO A 70 -10.86 -11.30 0.10
CA PRO A 70 -11.59 -10.03 0.12
C PRO A 70 -12.41 -9.80 1.39
N ALA A 71 -13.04 -10.83 1.94
CA ALA A 71 -13.86 -10.74 3.14
C ALA A 71 -13.09 -10.27 4.39
N GLN A 72 -11.79 -10.55 4.46
CA GLN A 72 -10.94 -10.17 5.60
C GLN A 72 -10.79 -8.66 5.73
N LEU A 73 -10.97 -7.87 4.66
CA LEU A 73 -10.93 -6.40 4.75
C LEU A 73 -11.90 -5.84 5.78
N ALA A 74 -13.04 -6.52 6.01
CA ALA A 74 -14.04 -6.10 6.98
C ALA A 74 -13.56 -6.19 8.44
N GLU A 75 -12.51 -6.95 8.72
CA GLU A 75 -11.97 -7.10 10.07
C GLU A 75 -11.06 -5.93 10.51
N ALA A 76 -10.48 -5.23 9.54
CA ALA A 76 -9.55 -4.14 9.81
C ALA A 76 -10.27 -2.84 10.15
N ALA A 77 -9.70 -2.02 11.02
CA ALA A 77 -10.07 -0.62 11.23
C ALA A 77 -9.41 0.30 10.19
N ALA A 78 -8.23 -0.10 9.68
CA ALA A 78 -7.54 0.58 8.60
C ALA A 78 -6.93 -0.42 7.61
N VAL A 79 -6.92 -0.04 6.32
CA VAL A 79 -6.23 -0.79 5.26
C VAL A 79 -5.34 0.16 4.47
N ILE A 80 -4.04 -0.17 4.39
CA ILE A 80 -3.05 0.57 3.62
C ILE A 80 -2.68 -0.28 2.40
N PHE A 81 -3.04 0.18 1.21
CA PHE A 81 -2.86 -0.56 -0.03
C PHE A 81 -1.56 -0.17 -0.74
N GLY A 82 -0.80 -1.17 -1.23
CA GLY A 82 0.43 -0.97 -1.98
C GLY A 82 0.36 -1.54 -3.38
N THR A 83 0.69 -0.74 -4.40
CA THR A 83 0.66 -1.20 -5.80
C THR A 83 1.74 -0.55 -6.65
N PRO A 84 2.40 -1.29 -7.57
CA PRO A 84 3.15 -0.63 -8.62
C PRO A 84 2.18 0.05 -9.60
N THR A 85 2.63 1.11 -10.25
CA THR A 85 1.86 1.72 -11.34
C THR A 85 1.74 0.78 -12.54
N ARG A 86 0.62 0.82 -13.19
CA ARG A 86 0.39 0.34 -14.55
C ARG A 86 -0.36 1.43 -15.31
N PHE A 87 0.39 2.17 -16.13
CA PHE A 87 -0.16 3.27 -16.94
C PHE A 87 -0.93 4.31 -16.09
N GLY A 88 -0.38 4.70 -14.94
CA GLY A 88 -0.99 5.68 -14.03
C GLY A 88 -2.12 5.13 -13.14
N ASN A 89 -2.31 3.83 -13.11
CA ASN A 89 -3.33 3.13 -12.30
C ASN A 89 -2.70 1.97 -11.50
N MET A 90 -3.49 1.35 -10.61
CA MET A 90 -3.07 0.16 -9.89
C MET A 90 -2.83 -1.03 -10.82
N ALA A 91 -2.02 -1.98 -10.40
CA ALA A 91 -1.80 -3.24 -11.11
C ALA A 91 -3.10 -4.06 -11.22
N ALA A 92 -3.23 -4.84 -12.29
CA ALA A 92 -4.39 -5.69 -12.55
C ALA A 92 -4.71 -6.65 -11.39
N GLN A 93 -3.69 -7.17 -10.71
CA GLN A 93 -3.84 -8.04 -9.55
C GLN A 93 -4.58 -7.34 -8.41
N MET A 94 -4.19 -6.10 -8.11
CA MET A 94 -4.85 -5.29 -7.09
C MET A 94 -6.27 -4.92 -7.52
N ARG A 95 -6.47 -4.56 -8.80
CA ARG A 95 -7.80 -4.24 -9.33
C ARG A 95 -8.73 -5.46 -9.27
N ASN A 96 -8.26 -6.63 -9.73
CA ASN A 96 -9.03 -7.87 -9.67
C ASN A 96 -9.42 -8.25 -8.22
N PHE A 97 -8.52 -8.05 -7.25
CA PHE A 97 -8.82 -8.25 -5.85
C PHE A 97 -9.94 -7.33 -5.37
N LEU A 98 -9.87 -6.03 -5.70
CA LEU A 98 -10.90 -5.05 -5.32
C LEU A 98 -12.23 -5.28 -6.03
N ASP A 99 -12.23 -5.77 -7.27
CA ASP A 99 -13.47 -6.10 -8.00
C ASP A 99 -14.27 -7.22 -7.31
N GLN A 100 -13.60 -8.08 -6.53
CA GLN A 100 -14.26 -9.14 -5.75
C GLN A 100 -14.87 -8.62 -4.44
N THR A 101 -14.69 -7.36 -4.07
CA THR A 101 -15.25 -6.77 -2.84
C THR A 101 -16.69 -6.27 -2.98
N GLY A 102 -17.37 -6.54 -4.09
CA GLY A 102 -18.76 -6.08 -4.33
C GLY A 102 -19.75 -6.46 -3.23
N GLY A 103 -19.59 -7.65 -2.62
CA GLY A 103 -20.41 -8.09 -1.49
C GLY A 103 -20.17 -7.28 -0.21
N LEU A 104 -18.94 -6.79 0.02
CA LEU A 104 -18.62 -5.88 1.13
C LEU A 104 -19.23 -4.50 0.89
N TRP A 105 -19.10 -4.00 -0.35
CA TRP A 105 -19.69 -2.73 -0.75
C TRP A 105 -21.21 -2.71 -0.54
N ALA A 106 -21.92 -3.74 -1.03
CA ALA A 106 -23.38 -3.84 -0.89
C ALA A 106 -23.86 -3.85 0.58
N LYS A 107 -23.01 -4.34 1.50
CA LYS A 107 -23.29 -4.36 2.95
C LYS A 107 -22.79 -3.11 3.68
N GLY A 108 -22.12 -2.17 3.01
CA GLY A 108 -21.47 -1.03 3.65
C GLY A 108 -20.37 -1.41 4.64
N ALA A 109 -19.76 -2.59 4.49
CA ALA A 109 -18.85 -3.18 5.49
C ALA A 109 -17.53 -2.43 5.67
N LEU A 110 -17.19 -1.54 4.72
CA LEU A 110 -15.96 -0.75 4.73
C LEU A 110 -16.19 0.73 5.03
N ILE A 111 -17.44 1.16 5.21
CA ILE A 111 -17.78 2.56 5.52
C ILE A 111 -17.15 2.98 6.85
N GLY A 112 -16.50 4.14 6.84
CA GLY A 112 -15.86 4.74 8.03
C GLY A 112 -14.50 4.13 8.40
N LYS A 113 -14.06 3.05 7.76
CA LYS A 113 -12.69 2.53 7.93
C LYS A 113 -11.66 3.47 7.29
N VAL A 114 -10.45 3.46 7.80
CA VAL A 114 -9.36 4.28 7.24
C VAL A 114 -8.75 3.57 6.02
N GLY A 115 -8.62 4.28 4.91
CA GLY A 115 -7.95 3.81 3.69
C GLY A 115 -6.75 4.68 3.33
N SER A 116 -5.65 4.07 2.92
CA SER A 116 -4.46 4.80 2.46
C SER A 116 -3.77 4.01 1.34
N VAL A 117 -2.94 4.68 0.54
CA VAL A 117 -2.29 4.07 -0.63
C VAL A 117 -0.82 4.47 -0.69
N PHE A 118 0.04 3.53 -1.11
CA PHE A 118 1.42 3.80 -1.49
C PHE A 118 1.73 3.12 -2.84
N ALA A 119 2.67 3.67 -3.60
CA ALA A 119 2.91 3.22 -4.96
C ALA A 119 4.39 3.18 -5.36
N SER A 120 4.69 2.52 -6.48
CA SER A 120 5.98 2.59 -7.16
C SER A 120 5.84 2.90 -8.63
N THR A 121 6.83 3.62 -9.19
CA THR A 121 6.96 3.91 -10.61
C THR A 121 8.39 3.66 -11.07
N ALA A 122 8.58 3.48 -12.37
CA ALA A 122 9.92 3.38 -12.94
C ALA A 122 10.63 4.74 -13.00
N THR A 123 9.88 5.83 -13.15
CA THR A 123 10.41 7.19 -13.35
C THR A 123 9.79 8.18 -12.38
N GLN A 124 10.45 9.34 -12.20
CA GLN A 124 9.97 10.42 -11.29
C GLN A 124 8.55 10.91 -11.61
N HIS A 125 8.23 11.00 -12.90
CA HIS A 125 6.94 11.52 -13.38
C HIS A 125 6.07 10.42 -14.02
N GLY A 126 6.36 9.15 -13.71
CA GLY A 126 5.70 7.98 -14.31
C GLY A 126 4.32 7.64 -13.73
N GLY A 127 3.68 8.57 -13.02
CA GLY A 127 2.32 8.39 -12.51
C GLY A 127 2.24 7.98 -11.04
N GLN A 128 3.15 8.42 -10.19
CA GLN A 128 3.05 8.21 -8.73
C GLN A 128 1.73 8.74 -8.19
N GLU A 129 1.46 10.01 -8.44
CA GLU A 129 0.25 10.69 -7.95
C GLU A 129 -1.01 10.17 -8.61
N SER A 130 -1.01 10.01 -9.96
CA SER A 130 -2.19 9.52 -10.67
C SER A 130 -2.60 8.10 -10.23
N THR A 131 -1.63 7.23 -9.96
CA THR A 131 -1.90 5.88 -9.44
C THR A 131 -2.58 5.94 -8.08
N ILE A 132 -2.10 6.78 -7.18
CA ILE A 132 -2.69 6.93 -5.84
C ILE A 132 -4.07 7.60 -5.93
N LEU A 133 -4.21 8.69 -6.69
CA LEU A 133 -5.48 9.41 -6.83
C LEU A 133 -6.57 8.56 -7.49
N SER A 134 -6.23 7.79 -8.54
CA SER A 134 -7.19 6.86 -9.14
C SER A 134 -7.61 5.74 -8.17
N PHE A 135 -6.70 5.30 -7.30
CA PHE A 135 -7.01 4.34 -6.24
C PHE A 135 -7.94 4.95 -5.19
N HIS A 136 -7.71 6.21 -4.78
CA HIS A 136 -8.58 6.92 -3.84
C HIS A 136 -10.03 6.95 -4.30
N THR A 137 -10.29 7.06 -5.61
CA THR A 137 -11.64 6.96 -6.16
C THR A 137 -12.32 5.64 -5.74
N THR A 138 -11.61 4.51 -5.84
CA THR A 138 -12.13 3.20 -5.40
C THR A 138 -12.39 3.17 -3.89
N LEU A 139 -11.48 3.75 -3.08
CA LEU A 139 -11.67 3.81 -1.62
C LEU A 139 -12.89 4.63 -1.24
N LEU A 140 -13.11 5.77 -1.89
CA LEU A 140 -14.28 6.63 -1.67
C LEU A 140 -15.58 5.91 -2.03
N HIS A 141 -15.63 5.12 -3.11
CA HIS A 141 -16.77 4.29 -3.44
C HIS A 141 -17.11 3.25 -2.37
N HIS A 142 -16.12 2.76 -1.65
CA HIS A 142 -16.30 1.88 -0.50
C HIS A 142 -16.63 2.61 0.81
N GLY A 143 -16.60 3.95 0.83
CA GLY A 143 -16.86 4.76 2.02
C GLY A 143 -15.70 4.86 3.01
N PHE A 144 -14.47 4.58 2.56
CA PHE A 144 -13.28 4.79 3.41
C PHE A 144 -13.05 6.26 3.73
N VAL A 145 -12.52 6.52 4.91
CA VAL A 145 -11.87 7.78 5.26
C VAL A 145 -10.46 7.76 4.69
N VAL A 146 -10.23 8.50 3.61
CA VAL A 146 -8.93 8.49 2.91
C VAL A 146 -7.91 9.32 3.68
N VAL A 147 -6.73 8.74 3.92
CA VAL A 147 -5.62 9.37 4.63
C VAL A 147 -4.35 9.31 3.78
N GLY A 148 -3.76 10.46 3.50
CA GLY A 148 -2.48 10.60 2.82
C GLY A 148 -1.31 10.80 3.78
N THR A 149 -0.25 11.45 3.27
CA THR A 149 0.98 11.77 4.01
C THR A 149 1.11 13.29 4.13
N PRO A 150 0.77 13.90 5.28
CA PRO A 150 0.83 15.36 5.43
C PRO A 150 2.26 15.88 5.39
N TYR A 151 2.44 17.15 5.01
CA TYR A 151 3.75 17.82 4.95
C TYR A 151 4.44 18.03 6.31
N SER A 152 3.83 17.60 7.42
CA SER A 152 4.56 17.42 8.68
C SER A 152 5.67 16.34 8.57
N GLU A 153 5.60 15.48 7.55
CA GLU A 153 6.72 14.65 7.11
C GLU A 153 7.63 15.47 6.19
N ALA A 154 8.62 16.13 6.78
CA ALA A 154 9.51 17.05 6.10
C ALA A 154 10.38 16.40 4.99
N ARG A 155 10.55 15.08 5.02
CA ARG A 155 11.32 14.33 3.99
C ARG A 155 10.71 14.44 2.60
N GLN A 156 9.41 14.76 2.49
CA GLN A 156 8.76 15.03 1.21
C GLN A 156 9.33 16.26 0.49
N THR A 157 10.03 17.14 1.20
CA THR A 157 10.65 18.34 0.62
C THR A 157 12.13 18.14 0.23
N THR A 158 12.63 16.91 0.32
CA THR A 158 14.02 16.56 -0.04
C THR A 158 14.30 16.83 -1.51
N MET A 159 15.35 17.60 -1.78
CA MET A 159 15.85 17.95 -3.12
C MET A 159 17.29 17.49 -3.36
N SER A 160 17.90 16.81 -2.38
CA SER A 160 19.29 16.36 -2.43
C SER A 160 19.48 15.01 -3.13
N GLU A 161 18.39 14.29 -3.39
CA GLU A 161 18.39 13.02 -4.11
C GLU A 161 17.14 12.90 -5.00
N ILE A 162 17.21 11.97 -5.97
CA ILE A 162 16.02 11.54 -6.71
C ILE A 162 15.21 10.63 -5.76
N THR A 163 14.01 11.07 -5.39
CA THR A 163 13.18 10.37 -4.40
C THR A 163 11.71 10.46 -4.76
N GLY A 164 10.97 9.43 -4.36
CA GLY A 164 9.52 9.48 -4.32
C GLY A 164 9.00 10.22 -3.10
N GLY A 165 7.71 10.24 -2.95
CA GLY A 165 6.97 10.90 -1.88
C GLY A 165 5.94 11.88 -2.42
N SER A 166 4.76 11.86 -1.83
CA SER A 166 3.68 12.80 -2.15
C SER A 166 2.72 12.95 -0.98
N PRO A 167 1.95 14.06 -0.90
CA PRO A 167 0.94 14.22 0.14
C PRO A 167 -0.22 13.20 0.01
N TYR A 168 -0.36 12.56 -1.13
CA TYR A 168 -1.39 11.54 -1.38
C TYR A 168 -1.02 10.17 -0.80
N GLY A 169 0.29 9.90 -0.63
CA GLY A 169 0.86 8.67 -0.07
C GLY A 169 2.33 8.51 -0.42
N ALA A 170 3.03 7.62 0.30
CA ALA A 170 4.42 7.32 0.06
C ALA A 170 4.62 6.66 -1.32
N THR A 171 5.74 6.99 -1.97
CA THR A 171 6.08 6.39 -3.26
C THR A 171 7.56 6.07 -3.36
N THR A 172 7.92 5.18 -4.30
CA THR A 172 9.31 4.88 -4.64
C THR A 172 9.51 4.86 -6.15
N ILE A 173 10.73 5.19 -6.58
CA ILE A 173 11.16 5.15 -7.98
C ILE A 173 12.09 3.96 -8.15
N THR A 174 11.81 3.09 -9.14
CA THR A 174 12.58 1.83 -9.31
C THR A 174 13.69 1.92 -10.36
N GLY A 175 13.72 3.00 -11.16
CA GLY A 175 14.54 3.07 -12.37
C GLY A 175 13.90 2.32 -13.55
N GLY A 176 14.34 2.62 -14.77
CA GLY A 176 13.78 2.00 -15.99
C GLY A 176 14.07 0.51 -16.11
N ASP A 177 15.16 0.05 -15.51
CA ASP A 177 15.59 -1.35 -15.44
C ASP A 177 15.13 -2.07 -14.17
N GLY A 178 14.47 -1.36 -13.23
CA GLY A 178 14.02 -1.90 -11.96
C GLY A 178 15.14 -2.20 -10.94
N SER A 179 16.35 -1.72 -11.16
CA SER A 179 17.49 -2.01 -10.28
C SER A 179 17.50 -1.19 -8.99
N ARG A 180 16.88 0.00 -9.01
CA ARG A 180 16.84 0.88 -7.84
C ARG A 180 15.81 0.41 -6.82
N MET A 181 16.29 -0.02 -5.68
CA MET A 181 15.43 -0.31 -4.52
C MET A 181 15.02 0.99 -3.81
N PRO A 182 13.95 0.96 -3.00
CA PRO A 182 13.52 2.13 -2.22
C PRO A 182 14.67 2.72 -1.41
N SER A 183 14.87 4.04 -1.50
CA SER A 183 15.85 4.76 -0.71
C SER A 183 15.43 4.86 0.75
N GLU A 184 16.38 5.19 1.65
CA GLU A 184 16.03 5.39 3.06
C GLU A 184 15.06 6.56 3.25
N ASN A 185 15.14 7.60 2.42
CA ASN A 185 14.17 8.69 2.41
C ASN A 185 12.74 8.19 2.12
N GLU A 186 12.60 7.37 1.07
CA GLU A 186 11.31 6.78 0.68
C GLU A 186 10.77 5.81 1.74
N LEU A 187 11.64 4.97 2.33
CA LEU A 187 11.26 4.06 3.42
C LEU A 187 10.85 4.82 4.69
N ALA A 188 11.53 5.93 5.01
CA ALA A 188 11.17 6.75 6.16
C ALA A 188 9.80 7.43 5.97
N ILE A 189 9.48 7.92 4.76
CA ILE A 189 8.15 8.44 4.42
C ILE A 189 7.10 7.33 4.54
N ALA A 190 7.40 6.10 4.11
CA ALA A 190 6.51 4.96 4.23
C ALA A 190 6.24 4.58 5.70
N ARG A 191 7.27 4.58 6.55
CA ARG A 191 7.10 4.37 8.01
C ARG A 191 6.21 5.46 8.63
N PHE A 192 6.45 6.72 8.24
CA PHE A 192 5.61 7.81 8.70
C PHE A 192 4.14 7.61 8.30
N GLN A 193 3.88 7.28 7.04
CA GLN A 193 2.51 7.00 6.56
C GLN A 193 1.86 5.88 7.38
N GLY A 194 2.54 4.77 7.61
CA GLY A 194 2.03 3.65 8.41
C GLY A 194 1.64 4.07 9.82
N ARG A 195 2.53 4.80 10.51
CA ARG A 195 2.25 5.34 11.85
C ARG A 195 1.08 6.30 11.85
N HIS A 196 1.07 7.27 10.93
CA HIS A 196 0.01 8.28 10.84
C HIS A 196 -1.37 7.67 10.61
N VAL A 197 -1.47 6.71 9.69
CA VAL A 197 -2.73 5.97 9.42
C VAL A 197 -3.20 5.20 10.65
N ALA A 198 -2.29 4.49 11.33
CA ALA A 198 -2.61 3.73 12.54
C ALA A 198 -3.09 4.64 13.70
N GLU A 199 -2.47 5.81 13.87
CA GLU A 199 -2.91 6.82 14.86
C GLU A 199 -4.33 7.32 14.58
N ILE A 200 -4.65 7.61 13.31
CA ILE A 200 -6.00 8.05 12.91
C ILE A 200 -7.01 6.93 13.11
N ALA A 201 -6.69 5.71 12.65
CA ALA A 201 -7.57 4.56 12.84
C ALA A 201 -7.89 4.31 14.32
N ARG A 202 -6.87 4.41 15.20
CA ARG A 202 -7.06 4.26 16.65
C ARG A 202 -7.94 5.35 17.25
N LYS A 203 -7.82 6.60 16.76
CA LYS A 203 -8.69 7.70 17.22
C LYS A 203 -10.14 7.44 16.82
N LEU A 204 -10.39 7.06 15.57
CA LEU A 204 -11.75 6.77 15.07
C LEU A 204 -12.38 5.54 15.75
N ALA A 205 -11.60 4.52 16.10
CA ALA A 205 -12.09 3.33 16.78
C ALA A 205 -12.45 3.56 18.26
N ARG A 206 -12.09 4.71 18.84
CA ARG A 206 -12.36 5.07 20.24
C ARG A 206 -13.54 6.01 20.44
N GLY A 207 -13.99 6.65 19.37
CA GLY A 207 -15.16 7.54 19.36
C GLY A 207 -16.41 6.82 18.95
#